data_176c646dcc95c63017c47360476e7b49
#
_entry.id   176c646dcc95c63017c47360476e7b49
#
_cell.length_a   1.000
_cell.length_b   1.000
_cell.length_c   1.000
_cell.angle_alpha   90.00
_cell.angle_beta   90.00
_cell.angle_gamma   90.00
#
_symmetry.space_group_name_H-M   'P 1'
#
loop_
_entity.id
_entity.type
_entity.pdbx_description
1 polymer ?
#
loop_
_entity_poly.entity_id
_entity_poly.type
_entity_poly.pdbx_seq_one_letter_code
_entity_poly.pdbx_strand_id
1 'polypeptide(L)'
;MSILTTCIGAYPKPDYLALPDWFNSPEGVDTVNPTELWQKAFDALGDDAEQILHRAVEDVVGQQISAGIDVPTDGEVPRENYIHYQCRHIEGIDFSKLTNKVLRDGAYKANLPTIVMPINAREPFLYKDWQRAQNCAAKLGDRSVKITLPGPMTIGDTTADDYYENPQKRGAAIAAALNSEVLSLAKAGCQHIQIDEPVFERYPENALAFGFENLERAFYGCPSSVTRTVHICCGYPGSLDDEDYPKADHNAYFTMADAIEQSSINAISLEDAHRYNDLSLLEHFVTTTVIFGAVAIAKSKVEPVEEIRARLLLALEHIDAERLIAAPDCGLGLLGWTLAREKLNNLCEAARLV
;
A
#
# COMPACT_ATOMS: atom_id res chain seq x y z
N MET A 1 -5.35 -8.37 26.41
CA MET A 1 -4.05 -8.31 25.71
C MET A 1 -4.18 -7.21 24.66
N SER A 2 -3.23 -6.29 24.54
CA SER A 2 -3.32 -5.31 23.46
C SER A 2 -2.92 -5.96 22.13
N ILE A 3 -3.63 -5.69 21.06
CA ILE A 3 -3.24 -6.08 19.71
C ILE A 3 -2.30 -5.04 19.08
N LEU A 4 -1.46 -5.47 18.14
CA LEU A 4 -0.52 -4.58 17.45
C LEU A 4 -1.26 -3.63 16.51
N THR A 5 -0.60 -2.53 16.16
CA THR A 5 -1.12 -1.52 15.23
C THR A 5 -0.13 -1.23 14.11
N THR A 6 -0.63 -0.96 12.90
CA THR A 6 0.18 -0.56 11.75
C THR A 6 -0.54 0.46 10.88
N CYS A 7 0.20 1.22 10.07
CA CYS A 7 -0.32 1.94 8.91
C CYS A 7 -0.17 1.08 7.65
N ILE A 8 -0.91 1.42 6.57
CA ILE A 8 -0.87 0.62 5.33
C ILE A 8 0.23 1.13 4.39
N GLY A 9 0.24 2.39 4.04
CA GLY A 9 1.22 2.97 3.10
C GLY A 9 1.23 4.50 3.19
N ALA A 10 0.61 5.15 2.21
CA ALA A 10 0.59 6.60 2.07
C ALA A 10 0.10 7.35 3.32
N TYR A 11 0.73 8.47 3.58
CA TYR A 11 0.38 9.42 4.64
C TYR A 11 0.28 10.84 4.06
N PRO A 12 -0.55 11.73 4.64
CA PRO A 12 -0.56 13.14 4.21
C PRO A 12 0.84 13.74 4.25
N LYS A 13 1.23 14.43 3.19
CA LYS A 13 2.51 15.15 3.17
C LYS A 13 2.43 16.42 4.04
N PRO A 14 3.50 16.80 4.73
CA PRO A 14 3.58 18.09 5.41
C PRO A 14 3.41 19.26 4.41
N ASP A 15 2.71 20.33 4.81
CA ASP A 15 2.40 21.48 3.96
C ASP A 15 3.63 22.18 3.33
N TYR A 16 4.78 22.08 3.98
CA TYR A 16 6.03 22.67 3.45
C TYR A 16 6.69 21.81 2.36
N LEU A 17 6.25 20.55 2.16
CA LEU A 17 6.75 19.68 1.10
C LEU A 17 5.86 19.84 -0.14
N ALA A 18 6.25 20.72 -1.03
CA ALA A 18 5.52 21.04 -2.25
C ALA A 18 5.71 19.97 -3.36
N LEU A 19 5.63 18.68 -2.99
CA LEU A 19 5.62 17.59 -3.97
C LEU A 19 4.18 17.18 -4.26
N PRO A 20 3.76 17.21 -5.52
CA PRO A 20 2.43 16.74 -5.90
C PRO A 20 2.28 15.24 -5.64
N ASP A 21 1.08 14.83 -5.31
CA ASP A 21 0.68 13.42 -5.28
C ASP A 21 -0.72 13.25 -5.88
N TRP A 22 -1.08 12.02 -6.19
CA TRP A 22 -2.36 11.72 -6.81
C TRP A 22 -3.57 11.90 -5.89
N PHE A 23 -3.39 11.91 -4.56
CA PHE A 23 -4.47 12.13 -3.61
C PHE A 23 -4.96 13.58 -3.59
N ASN A 24 -4.05 14.52 -3.88
CA ASN A 24 -4.29 15.96 -3.78
C ASN A 24 -4.17 16.67 -5.14
N SER A 25 -4.13 15.92 -6.25
CA SER A 25 -4.10 16.49 -7.59
C SER A 25 -5.47 17.08 -7.95
N PRO A 26 -5.56 18.36 -8.38
CA PRO A 26 -6.81 18.95 -8.88
C PRO A 26 -7.38 18.24 -10.12
N GLU A 27 -6.53 17.50 -10.83
CA GLU A 27 -6.87 16.78 -12.07
C GLU A 27 -7.28 15.31 -11.78
N GLY A 28 -7.33 14.93 -10.49
CA GLY A 28 -7.66 13.57 -10.06
C GLY A 28 -6.51 12.58 -10.29
N VAL A 29 -6.85 11.32 -10.53
CA VAL A 29 -5.88 10.22 -10.76
C VAL A 29 -5.31 10.17 -12.17
N ASP A 30 -5.18 11.28 -12.88
CA ASP A 30 -4.38 11.32 -14.10
C ASP A 30 -2.90 11.13 -13.74
N THR A 31 -2.43 9.92 -13.98
CA THR A 31 -1.16 9.41 -13.49
C THR A 31 0.05 9.92 -14.26
N VAL A 32 -0.16 10.64 -15.35
CA VAL A 32 0.93 11.14 -16.21
C VAL A 32 1.37 12.54 -15.79
N ASN A 33 0.42 13.46 -15.70
CA ASN A 33 0.70 14.82 -15.27
C ASN A 33 1.31 14.90 -13.86
N PRO A 34 0.83 14.14 -12.87
CA PRO A 34 1.48 14.03 -11.57
C PRO A 34 2.97 13.66 -11.67
N THR A 35 3.34 12.72 -12.54
CA THR A 35 4.74 12.28 -12.68
C THR A 35 5.64 13.39 -13.22
N GLU A 36 5.22 14.13 -14.24
CA GLU A 36 5.98 15.28 -14.77
C GLU A 36 6.05 16.42 -13.75
N LEU A 37 4.93 16.73 -13.11
CA LEU A 37 4.85 17.78 -12.09
C LEU A 37 5.71 17.43 -10.89
N TRP A 38 5.70 16.16 -10.48
CA TRP A 38 6.56 15.67 -9.41
C TRP A 38 8.04 15.86 -9.75
N GLN A 39 8.50 15.46 -10.94
CA GLN A 39 9.89 15.61 -11.33
C GLN A 39 10.31 17.11 -11.32
N LYS A 40 9.48 17.99 -11.88
CA LYS A 40 9.74 19.43 -11.87
C LYS A 40 9.78 19.99 -10.45
N ALA A 41 8.86 19.58 -9.58
CA ALA A 41 8.82 20.01 -8.19
C ALA A 41 10.01 19.49 -7.40
N PHE A 42 10.41 18.24 -7.63
CA PHE A 42 11.58 17.62 -7.01
C PHE A 42 12.87 18.35 -7.44
N ASP A 43 13.04 18.61 -8.72
CA ASP A 43 14.19 19.35 -9.26
C ASP A 43 14.23 20.80 -8.72
N ALA A 44 13.07 21.41 -8.46
CA ALA A 44 12.98 22.74 -7.87
C ALA A 44 13.39 22.82 -6.39
N LEU A 45 13.43 21.69 -5.66
CA LEU A 45 13.98 21.63 -4.31
C LEU A 45 15.50 21.85 -4.29
N GLY A 46 16.18 21.61 -5.41
CA GLY A 46 17.60 21.85 -5.59
C GLY A 46 18.47 21.05 -4.63
N ASP A 47 19.55 21.66 -4.13
CA ASP A 47 20.51 21.03 -3.24
C ASP A 47 19.93 20.68 -1.85
N ASP A 48 18.81 21.28 -1.47
CA ASP A 48 18.13 21.03 -0.18
C ASP A 48 17.16 19.86 -0.22
N ALA A 49 16.92 19.24 -1.39
CA ALA A 49 15.92 18.18 -1.60
C ALA A 49 16.04 17.04 -0.57
N GLU A 50 17.23 16.51 -0.36
CA GLU A 50 17.48 15.41 0.58
C GLU A 50 17.18 15.81 2.03
N GLN A 51 17.52 17.04 2.43
CA GLN A 51 17.25 17.53 3.78
C GLN A 51 15.75 17.75 4.01
N ILE A 52 15.06 18.31 3.02
CA ILE A 52 13.60 18.55 3.07
C ILE A 52 12.86 17.22 3.14
N LEU A 53 13.22 16.24 2.30
CA LEU A 53 12.64 14.90 2.33
C LEU A 53 12.91 14.18 3.65
N HIS A 54 14.14 14.27 4.18
CA HIS A 54 14.47 13.66 5.46
C HIS A 54 13.59 14.21 6.58
N ARG A 55 13.43 15.54 6.64
CA ARG A 55 12.55 16.20 7.61
C ARG A 55 11.11 15.76 7.45
N ALA A 56 10.60 15.69 6.22
CA ALA A 56 9.21 15.31 5.96
C ALA A 56 8.93 13.85 6.36
N VAL A 57 9.86 12.93 6.10
CA VAL A 57 9.78 11.55 6.56
C VAL A 57 9.85 11.47 8.09
N GLU A 58 10.72 12.24 8.73
CA GLU A 58 10.82 12.29 10.20
C GLU A 58 9.50 12.78 10.83
N ASP A 59 8.87 13.81 10.27
CA ASP A 59 7.58 14.32 10.75
C ASP A 59 6.46 13.27 10.56
N VAL A 60 6.41 12.59 9.41
CA VAL A 60 5.41 11.56 9.11
C VAL A 60 5.57 10.33 10.02
N VAL A 61 6.78 9.81 10.14
CA VAL A 61 7.09 8.67 11.02
C VAL A 61 6.84 9.06 12.48
N GLY A 62 7.25 10.27 12.86
CA GLY A 62 7.05 10.81 14.20
C GLY A 62 5.58 10.94 14.57
N GLN A 63 4.72 11.36 13.65
CA GLN A 63 3.28 11.44 13.92
C GLN A 63 2.65 10.06 14.12
N GLN A 64 3.02 9.07 13.31
CA GLN A 64 2.56 7.68 13.47
C GLN A 64 3.00 7.09 14.82
N ILE A 65 4.28 7.21 15.18
CA ILE A 65 4.81 6.73 16.46
C ILE A 65 4.16 7.45 17.65
N SER A 66 3.98 8.76 17.55
CA SER A 66 3.34 9.56 18.61
C SER A 66 1.88 9.19 18.84
N ALA A 67 1.17 8.78 17.80
CA ALA A 67 -0.18 8.23 17.90
C ALA A 67 -0.19 6.84 18.57
N GLY A 68 0.92 6.14 18.57
CA GLY A 68 1.11 4.83 19.18
C GLY A 68 1.19 3.66 18.21
N ILE A 69 1.39 3.92 16.91
CA ILE A 69 1.56 2.87 15.90
C ILE A 69 2.82 2.03 16.22
N ASP A 70 2.66 0.71 16.23
CA ASP A 70 3.74 -0.25 16.49
C ASP A 70 4.64 -0.48 15.28
N VAL A 71 4.05 -0.58 14.08
CA VAL A 71 4.76 -0.75 12.81
C VAL A 71 4.39 0.39 11.87
N PRO A 72 5.11 1.54 11.93
CA PRO A 72 4.86 2.67 11.04
C PRO A 72 5.32 2.37 9.61
N THR A 73 4.88 3.21 8.64
CA THR A 73 5.38 3.22 7.26
C THR A 73 6.23 4.47 7.00
N ASP A 74 6.94 4.49 5.86
CA ASP A 74 7.62 5.69 5.36
C ASP A 74 6.66 6.79 4.91
N GLY A 75 5.34 6.48 4.90
CA GLY A 75 4.28 7.38 4.47
C GLY A 75 4.26 7.65 2.98
N GLU A 76 5.10 6.96 2.20
CA GLU A 76 5.28 7.20 0.76
C GLU A 76 5.63 8.67 0.42
N VAL A 77 6.28 9.33 1.36
CA VAL A 77 6.57 10.76 1.31
C VAL A 77 7.22 11.22 -0.01
N PRO A 78 8.25 10.53 -0.56
CA PRO A 78 8.88 10.96 -1.80
C PRO A 78 8.05 10.65 -3.06
N ARG A 79 6.92 9.91 -2.94
CA ARG A 79 6.19 9.36 -4.08
C ARG A 79 5.03 10.28 -4.49
N GLU A 80 4.85 10.48 -5.77
CA GLU A 80 3.63 11.09 -6.34
C GLU A 80 2.50 10.07 -6.46
N ASN A 81 2.89 8.85 -6.75
CA ASN A 81 2.05 7.69 -6.98
C ASN A 81 2.93 6.45 -6.74
N TYR A 82 2.55 5.59 -5.80
CA TYR A 82 3.36 4.44 -5.42
C TYR A 82 3.65 3.49 -6.59
N ILE A 83 2.73 3.40 -7.58
CA ILE A 83 2.87 2.51 -8.73
C ILE A 83 3.90 3.06 -9.71
N HIS A 84 3.70 4.30 -10.18
CA HIS A 84 4.57 4.88 -11.21
C HIS A 84 5.93 5.28 -10.66
N TYR A 85 6.03 5.61 -9.39
CA TYR A 85 7.30 5.78 -8.70
C TYR A 85 8.18 4.52 -8.84
N GLN A 86 7.60 3.33 -8.59
CA GLN A 86 8.28 2.06 -8.81
C GLN A 86 8.54 1.78 -10.30
N CYS A 87 7.56 2.03 -11.18
CA CYS A 87 7.66 1.75 -12.61
C CYS A 87 8.81 2.49 -13.30
N ARG A 88 9.20 3.69 -12.83
CA ARG A 88 10.35 4.43 -13.37
C ARG A 88 11.68 3.71 -13.14
N HIS A 89 11.75 2.82 -12.18
CA HIS A 89 12.90 2.00 -11.86
C HIS A 89 12.84 0.59 -12.46
N ILE A 90 11.91 0.35 -13.40
CA ILE A 90 11.78 -0.87 -14.16
C ILE A 90 12.14 -0.60 -15.63
N GLU A 91 13.09 -1.36 -16.19
CA GLU A 91 13.39 -1.29 -17.60
C GLU A 91 12.25 -1.91 -18.41
N GLY A 92 11.97 -1.33 -19.59
CA GLY A 92 10.92 -1.81 -20.48
C GLY A 92 9.64 -0.99 -20.42
N ILE A 93 9.45 -0.15 -19.41
CA ILE A 93 8.32 0.78 -19.27
C ILE A 93 8.72 2.16 -19.76
N ASP A 94 8.09 2.64 -20.82
CA ASP A 94 8.38 3.92 -21.47
C ASP A 94 7.36 5.00 -21.06
N PHE A 95 7.83 5.98 -20.29
CA PHE A 95 7.05 7.14 -19.86
C PHE A 95 6.93 8.24 -20.92
N SER A 96 7.71 8.17 -22.01
CA SER A 96 7.55 9.05 -23.17
C SER A 96 6.47 8.57 -24.15
N LYS A 97 6.09 7.30 -24.06
CA LYS A 97 5.01 6.69 -24.83
C LYS A 97 3.81 6.42 -23.95
N LEU A 98 2.80 7.29 -24.07
CA LEU A 98 1.57 7.22 -23.30
C LEU A 98 0.45 6.64 -24.14
N THR A 99 -0.27 5.67 -23.55
CA THR A 99 -1.42 5.04 -24.19
C THR A 99 -2.67 5.30 -23.34
N ASN A 100 -3.72 5.82 -23.96
CA ASN A 100 -5.00 6.02 -23.27
C ASN A 100 -5.66 4.67 -22.98
N LYS A 101 -5.95 4.42 -21.72
CA LYS A 101 -6.59 3.19 -21.24
C LYS A 101 -7.78 3.52 -20.36
N VAL A 102 -8.83 2.72 -20.47
CA VAL A 102 -9.98 2.74 -19.58
C VAL A 102 -9.68 1.84 -18.40
N LEU A 103 -9.84 2.36 -17.20
CA LEU A 103 -9.55 1.68 -15.95
C LEU A 103 -10.80 1.55 -15.09
N ARG A 104 -10.77 0.60 -14.16
CA ARG A 104 -11.85 0.34 -13.19
C ARG A 104 -13.21 0.19 -13.85
N ASP A 105 -13.30 -0.70 -14.83
CA ASP A 105 -14.55 -1.03 -15.54
C ASP A 105 -15.30 0.19 -16.12
N GLY A 106 -14.53 1.19 -16.56
CA GLY A 106 -15.09 2.39 -17.18
C GLY A 106 -15.17 3.61 -16.24
N ALA A 107 -14.74 3.48 -14.98
CA ALA A 107 -14.84 4.57 -14.01
C ALA A 107 -14.01 5.80 -14.42
N TYR A 108 -12.83 5.60 -15.02
CA TYR A 108 -12.02 6.69 -15.54
C TYR A 108 -11.09 6.27 -16.68
N LYS A 109 -10.56 7.27 -17.38
CA LYS A 109 -9.56 7.10 -18.44
C LYS A 109 -8.26 7.76 -18.01
N ALA A 110 -7.13 7.08 -18.26
CA ALA A 110 -5.81 7.62 -17.98
C ALA A 110 -4.86 7.39 -19.15
N ASN A 111 -3.90 8.29 -19.31
CA ASN A 111 -2.78 8.09 -20.21
C ASN A 111 -1.67 7.39 -19.43
N LEU A 112 -1.40 6.15 -19.74
CA LEU A 112 -0.51 5.28 -19.00
C LEU A 112 0.82 5.09 -19.72
N PRO A 113 1.95 4.95 -18.99
CA PRO A 113 3.22 4.56 -19.57
C PRO A 113 3.08 3.17 -20.19
N THR A 114 3.82 2.94 -21.29
CA THR A 114 3.65 1.76 -22.13
C THR A 114 4.85 0.82 -22.00
N ILE A 115 4.60 -0.47 -21.81
CA ILE A 115 5.60 -1.52 -21.91
C ILE A 115 5.92 -1.74 -23.38
N VAL A 116 7.17 -1.44 -23.79
CA VAL A 116 7.61 -1.45 -25.19
C VAL A 116 8.72 -2.46 -25.49
N MET A 117 9.28 -3.09 -24.47
CA MET A 117 10.37 -4.06 -24.57
C MET A 117 10.36 -4.99 -23.34
N PRO A 118 11.23 -6.02 -23.29
CA PRO A 118 11.30 -6.90 -22.12
C PRO A 118 11.46 -6.14 -20.81
N ILE A 119 10.67 -6.52 -19.81
CA ILE A 119 10.80 -6.02 -18.44
C ILE A 119 12.05 -6.59 -17.80
N ASN A 120 12.90 -5.73 -17.25
CA ASN A 120 14.05 -6.11 -16.44
C ASN A 120 14.14 -5.22 -15.18
N ALA A 121 14.73 -5.76 -14.12
CA ALA A 121 15.06 -4.95 -12.94
C ALA A 121 16.18 -3.96 -13.31
N ARG A 122 16.05 -2.73 -12.82
CA ARG A 122 17.17 -1.78 -12.72
C ARG A 122 17.85 -1.94 -11.36
N GLU A 123 18.83 -1.07 -11.09
CA GLU A 123 19.45 -1.02 -9.77
C GLU A 123 18.38 -0.73 -8.69
N PRO A 124 18.28 -1.56 -7.64
CA PRO A 124 17.34 -1.35 -6.54
C PRO A 124 17.56 -0.01 -5.85
N PHE A 125 16.49 0.66 -5.46
CA PHE A 125 16.52 2.01 -4.90
C PHE A 125 15.71 2.17 -3.62
N LEU A 126 14.62 1.38 -3.47
CA LEU A 126 13.62 1.58 -2.43
C LEU A 126 14.18 1.35 -1.01
N TYR A 127 15.26 0.56 -0.90
CA TYR A 127 15.95 0.39 0.38
C TYR A 127 16.47 1.73 0.96
N LYS A 128 16.75 2.74 0.13
CA LYS A 128 17.18 4.08 0.56
C LYS A 128 16.05 4.83 1.26
N ASP A 129 14.84 4.73 0.70
CA ASP A 129 13.64 5.34 1.30
C ASP A 129 13.31 4.65 2.61
N TRP A 130 13.36 3.30 2.63
CA TRP A 130 13.19 2.54 3.85
C TRP A 130 14.23 2.90 4.92
N GLN A 131 15.52 2.98 4.57
CA GLN A 131 16.59 3.35 5.51
C GLN A 131 16.39 4.75 6.10
N ARG A 132 15.94 5.71 5.29
CA ARG A 132 15.60 7.06 5.74
C ARG A 132 14.54 7.00 6.85
N ALA A 133 13.44 6.30 6.59
CA ALA A 133 12.35 6.15 7.54
C ALA A 133 12.76 5.34 8.78
N GLN A 134 13.51 4.23 8.61
CA GLN A 134 14.00 3.41 9.72
C GLN A 134 14.95 4.18 10.63
N ASN A 135 15.80 5.03 10.07
CA ASN A 135 16.70 5.89 10.86
C ASN A 135 15.92 6.95 11.67
N CYS A 136 14.79 7.44 11.15
CA CYS A 136 13.89 8.33 11.89
C CYS A 136 13.18 7.56 13.02
N ALA A 137 12.64 6.40 12.73
CA ALA A 137 11.95 5.56 13.71
C ALA A 137 12.84 5.13 14.86
N ALA A 138 14.10 4.76 14.59
CA ALA A 138 15.08 4.38 15.60
C ALA A 138 15.37 5.50 16.62
N LYS A 139 15.32 6.76 16.18
CA LYS A 139 15.49 7.92 17.06
C LYS A 139 14.27 8.22 17.92
N LEU A 140 13.07 7.90 17.39
CA LEU A 140 11.77 8.30 17.95
C LEU A 140 11.12 7.24 18.84
N GLY A 141 11.52 5.97 18.76
CA GLY A 141 10.91 4.92 19.54
C GLY A 141 11.33 3.50 19.21
N ASP A 142 12.40 3.32 18.47
CA ASP A 142 12.96 2.00 18.08
C ASP A 142 11.90 1.05 17.47
N ARG A 143 11.12 1.58 16.51
CA ARG A 143 10.09 0.83 15.77
C ARG A 143 10.65 0.32 14.45
N SER A 144 10.23 -0.88 14.03
CA SER A 144 10.53 -1.40 12.70
C SER A 144 9.57 -0.78 11.67
N VAL A 145 10.12 -0.16 10.63
CA VAL A 145 9.35 0.48 9.56
C VAL A 145 8.96 -0.55 8.50
N LYS A 146 7.69 -0.54 8.10
CA LYS A 146 7.18 -1.26 6.95
C LYS A 146 7.36 -0.42 5.68
N ILE A 147 7.72 -1.08 4.58
CA ILE A 147 7.81 -0.48 3.24
C ILE A 147 6.82 -1.13 2.27
N THR A 148 6.28 -0.35 1.37
CA THR A 148 5.27 -0.76 0.39
C THR A 148 5.82 -0.77 -1.04
N LEU A 149 5.37 -1.74 -1.85
CA LEU A 149 5.60 -1.83 -3.29
C LEU A 149 4.29 -2.13 -4.01
N PRO A 150 4.09 -1.62 -5.24
CA PRO A 150 2.97 -2.09 -6.06
C PRO A 150 3.17 -3.54 -6.48
N GLY A 151 2.10 -4.30 -6.55
CA GLY A 151 2.16 -5.67 -7.00
C GLY A 151 2.20 -5.83 -8.52
N PRO A 152 2.60 -7.03 -9.00
CA PRO A 152 2.73 -7.29 -10.43
C PRO A 152 1.44 -7.11 -11.22
N MET A 153 0.29 -7.52 -10.67
CA MET A 153 -1.01 -7.35 -11.33
C MET A 153 -1.42 -5.87 -11.38
N THR A 154 -1.17 -5.15 -10.30
CA THR A 154 -1.45 -3.71 -10.19
C THR A 154 -0.60 -2.90 -11.18
N ILE A 155 0.70 -3.19 -11.31
CA ILE A 155 1.54 -2.56 -12.33
C ILE A 155 1.03 -2.90 -13.73
N GLY A 156 0.68 -4.16 -13.99
CA GLY A 156 0.16 -4.58 -15.28
C GLY A 156 -1.17 -3.96 -15.65
N ASP A 157 -2.04 -3.67 -14.68
CA ASP A 157 -3.31 -2.97 -14.91
C ASP A 157 -3.11 -1.46 -15.18
N THR A 158 -2.16 -0.84 -14.51
CA THR A 158 -1.87 0.59 -14.60
C THR A 158 -0.74 0.96 -15.58
N THR A 159 -0.39 0.05 -16.46
CA THR A 159 0.47 0.27 -17.64
C THR A 159 -0.25 -0.21 -18.90
N ALA A 160 0.11 0.36 -20.05
CA ALA A 160 -0.22 -0.21 -21.35
C ALA A 160 0.84 -1.25 -21.75
N ASP A 161 0.50 -2.15 -22.68
CA ASP A 161 1.38 -3.24 -23.07
C ASP A 161 1.37 -3.42 -24.59
N ASP A 162 2.49 -3.10 -25.23
CA ASP A 162 2.72 -3.28 -26.66
C ASP A 162 3.78 -4.38 -26.94
N TYR A 163 4.20 -5.10 -25.91
CA TYR A 163 5.26 -6.08 -26.04
C TYR A 163 4.82 -7.52 -25.72
N TYR A 164 4.20 -7.75 -24.56
CA TYR A 164 3.91 -9.12 -24.12
C TYR A 164 2.63 -9.69 -24.70
N GLU A 165 1.62 -8.88 -24.94
CA GLU A 165 0.29 -9.30 -25.43
C GLU A 165 -0.38 -10.43 -24.58
N ASN A 166 0.23 -10.77 -23.44
CA ASN A 166 -0.17 -11.86 -22.54
C ASN A 166 0.00 -11.44 -21.09
N PRO A 167 -1.10 -11.30 -20.32
CA PRO A 167 -1.07 -10.82 -18.95
C PRO A 167 -0.23 -11.69 -18.00
N GLN A 168 -0.21 -13.00 -18.19
CA GLN A 168 0.55 -13.93 -17.35
C GLN A 168 2.06 -13.76 -17.56
N LYS A 169 2.51 -13.69 -18.82
CA LYS A 169 3.93 -13.46 -19.15
C LYS A 169 4.38 -12.10 -18.67
N ARG A 170 3.59 -11.07 -18.88
CA ARG A 170 3.84 -9.72 -18.40
C ARG A 170 3.95 -9.69 -16.87
N GLY A 171 2.97 -10.26 -16.17
CA GLY A 171 2.96 -10.34 -14.72
C GLY A 171 4.18 -11.06 -14.15
N ALA A 172 4.58 -12.18 -14.76
CA ALA A 172 5.76 -12.93 -14.37
C ALA A 172 7.07 -12.13 -14.54
N ALA A 173 7.18 -11.34 -15.61
CA ALA A 173 8.35 -10.49 -15.85
C ALA A 173 8.41 -9.32 -14.85
N ILE A 174 7.26 -8.68 -14.55
CA ILE A 174 7.16 -7.64 -13.54
C ILE A 174 7.52 -8.20 -12.16
N ALA A 175 6.98 -9.38 -11.80
CA ALA A 175 7.27 -10.03 -10.53
C ALA A 175 8.76 -10.33 -10.35
N ALA A 176 9.44 -10.79 -11.40
CA ALA A 176 10.88 -11.02 -11.38
C ALA A 176 11.68 -9.71 -11.19
N ALA A 177 11.24 -8.60 -11.78
CA ALA A 177 11.87 -7.30 -11.56
C ALA A 177 11.66 -6.81 -10.11
N LEU A 178 10.45 -6.94 -9.55
CA LEU A 178 10.15 -6.58 -8.16
C LEU A 178 10.89 -7.45 -7.15
N ASN A 179 11.17 -8.71 -7.47
CA ASN A 179 11.96 -9.58 -6.60
C ASN A 179 13.34 -8.97 -6.27
N SER A 180 13.97 -8.27 -7.22
CA SER A 180 15.22 -7.56 -6.98
C SER A 180 15.11 -6.49 -5.89
N GLU A 181 14.00 -5.72 -5.86
CA GLU A 181 13.73 -4.75 -4.79
C GLU A 181 13.47 -5.44 -3.45
N VAL A 182 12.65 -6.48 -3.43
CA VAL A 182 12.33 -7.25 -2.21
C VAL A 182 13.61 -7.81 -1.58
N LEU A 183 14.49 -8.43 -2.37
CA LEU A 183 15.74 -8.98 -1.86
C LEU A 183 16.71 -7.89 -1.39
N SER A 184 16.71 -6.73 -2.05
CA SER A 184 17.54 -5.58 -1.65
C SER A 184 17.05 -4.99 -0.32
N LEU A 185 15.74 -4.85 -0.12
CA LEU A 185 15.13 -4.41 1.13
C LEU A 185 15.45 -5.38 2.28
N ALA A 186 15.28 -6.68 2.05
CA ALA A 186 15.61 -7.71 3.04
C ALA A 186 17.09 -7.69 3.41
N LYS A 187 17.99 -7.54 2.43
CA LYS A 187 19.44 -7.40 2.64
C LYS A 187 19.79 -6.14 3.43
N ALA A 188 19.05 -5.05 3.25
CA ALA A 188 19.23 -3.82 4.00
C ALA A 188 18.76 -3.93 5.46
N GLY A 189 18.00 -4.99 5.83
CA GLY A 189 17.49 -5.25 7.17
C GLY A 189 16.01 -4.95 7.36
N CYS A 190 15.27 -4.67 6.29
CA CYS A 190 13.83 -4.45 6.35
C CYS A 190 13.11 -5.73 6.80
N GLN A 191 12.33 -5.64 7.88
CA GLN A 191 11.61 -6.77 8.47
C GLN A 191 10.14 -6.85 8.01
N HIS A 192 9.58 -5.80 7.44
CA HIS A 192 8.18 -5.72 7.02
C HIS A 192 8.09 -5.20 5.59
N ILE A 193 7.80 -6.08 4.64
CA ILE A 193 7.64 -5.75 3.23
C ILE A 193 6.21 -6.04 2.82
N GLN A 194 5.52 -5.02 2.29
CA GLN A 194 4.15 -5.12 1.83
C GLN A 194 4.08 -4.93 0.32
N ILE A 195 3.40 -5.85 -0.36
CA ILE A 195 3.04 -5.72 -1.78
C ILE A 195 1.57 -5.37 -1.87
N ASP A 196 1.24 -4.30 -2.60
CA ASP A 196 -0.12 -3.79 -2.75
C ASP A 196 -0.74 -4.30 -4.05
N GLU A 197 -1.79 -5.12 -3.90
CA GLU A 197 -2.54 -5.72 -5.01
C GLU A 197 -4.05 -5.39 -4.95
N PRO A 198 -4.45 -4.11 -5.00
CA PRO A 198 -5.87 -3.74 -5.02
C PRO A 198 -6.63 -4.32 -6.23
N VAL A 199 -5.92 -4.69 -7.27
CA VAL A 199 -6.49 -5.30 -8.48
C VAL A 199 -6.99 -6.74 -8.22
N PHE A 200 -6.49 -7.42 -7.19
CA PHE A 200 -6.92 -8.78 -6.84
C PHE A 200 -8.41 -8.85 -6.49
N GLU A 201 -8.90 -7.90 -5.70
CA GLU A 201 -10.32 -7.90 -5.32
C GLU A 201 -11.23 -7.62 -6.50
N ARG A 202 -10.76 -6.83 -7.45
CA ARG A 202 -11.50 -6.49 -8.66
C ARG A 202 -11.54 -7.63 -9.68
N TYR A 203 -10.47 -8.41 -9.75
CA TYR A 203 -10.32 -9.53 -10.69
C TYR A 203 -9.83 -10.80 -9.95
N PRO A 204 -10.63 -11.35 -9.00
CA PRO A 204 -10.20 -12.48 -8.16
C PRO A 204 -9.89 -13.73 -8.98
N GLU A 205 -10.55 -13.95 -10.11
CA GLU A 205 -10.25 -15.07 -11.01
C GLU A 205 -8.84 -14.96 -11.61
N ASN A 206 -8.41 -13.76 -12.01
CA ASN A 206 -7.06 -13.53 -12.50
C ASN A 206 -6.03 -13.63 -11.36
N ALA A 207 -6.38 -13.15 -10.15
CA ALA A 207 -5.55 -13.32 -8.97
C ALA A 207 -5.28 -14.81 -8.71
N LEU A 208 -6.32 -15.66 -8.75
CA LEU A 208 -6.20 -17.12 -8.60
C LEU A 208 -5.46 -17.77 -9.77
N ALA A 209 -5.66 -17.30 -11.00
CA ALA A 209 -5.06 -17.93 -12.17
C ALA A 209 -3.55 -17.68 -12.31
N PHE A 210 -3.04 -16.51 -11.90
CA PHE A 210 -1.62 -16.16 -12.01
C PHE A 210 -1.12 -15.09 -11.01
N GLY A 211 -2.02 -14.38 -10.32
CA GLY A 211 -1.67 -13.31 -9.39
C GLY A 211 -0.87 -13.82 -8.20
N PHE A 212 -1.33 -14.88 -7.55
CA PHE A 212 -0.62 -15.50 -6.43
C PHE A 212 0.72 -16.11 -6.83
N GLU A 213 0.82 -16.74 -8.01
CA GLU A 213 2.11 -17.21 -8.55
C GLU A 213 3.10 -16.05 -8.74
N ASN A 214 2.61 -14.90 -9.18
CA ASN A 214 3.43 -13.70 -9.32
C ASN A 214 3.86 -13.12 -7.96
N LEU A 215 3.02 -13.16 -6.92
CA LEU A 215 3.42 -12.80 -5.56
C LEU A 215 4.52 -13.73 -5.03
N GLU A 216 4.36 -15.04 -5.21
CA GLU A 216 5.39 -16.04 -4.85
C GLU A 216 6.72 -15.73 -5.55
N ARG A 217 6.67 -15.36 -6.83
CA ARG A 217 7.85 -14.98 -7.62
C ARG A 217 8.48 -13.68 -7.09
N ALA A 218 7.67 -12.69 -6.72
CA ALA A 218 8.16 -11.43 -6.18
C ALA A 218 8.83 -11.61 -4.80
N PHE A 219 8.34 -12.54 -3.98
CA PHE A 219 8.93 -12.87 -2.67
C PHE A 219 9.96 -14.02 -2.73
N TYR A 220 10.24 -14.58 -3.91
CA TYR A 220 11.15 -15.72 -4.02
C TYR A 220 12.52 -15.41 -3.42
N GLY A 221 13.01 -16.31 -2.53
CA GLY A 221 14.30 -16.13 -1.84
C GLY A 221 14.29 -15.08 -0.72
N CYS A 222 13.15 -14.45 -0.42
CA CYS A 222 13.02 -13.55 0.72
C CYS A 222 13.21 -14.33 2.03
N PRO A 223 14.06 -13.86 2.97
CA PRO A 223 14.30 -14.57 4.23
C PRO A 223 13.03 -14.75 5.05
N SER A 224 12.93 -15.86 5.79
CA SER A 224 11.79 -16.14 6.68
C SER A 224 11.65 -15.16 7.86
N SER A 225 12.70 -14.38 8.15
CA SER A 225 12.67 -13.30 9.15
C SER A 225 11.92 -12.06 8.68
N VAL A 226 11.57 -11.97 7.40
CA VAL A 226 10.80 -10.87 6.82
C VAL A 226 9.31 -11.23 6.83
N THR A 227 8.50 -10.38 7.43
CA THR A 227 7.05 -10.44 7.30
C THR A 227 6.65 -10.00 5.88
N ARG A 228 6.13 -10.94 5.11
CA ARG A 228 5.64 -10.76 3.74
C ARG A 228 4.16 -10.47 3.80
N THR A 229 3.79 -9.23 3.53
CA THR A 229 2.40 -8.77 3.56
C THR A 229 1.87 -8.57 2.16
N VAL A 230 0.63 -8.95 1.89
CA VAL A 230 -0.13 -8.45 0.76
C VAL A 230 -1.25 -7.55 1.27
N HIS A 231 -1.41 -6.37 0.64
CA HIS A 231 -2.55 -5.49 0.88
C HIS A 231 -3.52 -5.57 -0.28
N ILE A 232 -4.78 -5.86 0.03
CA ILE A 232 -5.87 -5.96 -0.92
C ILE A 232 -6.98 -5.01 -0.44
N CYS A 233 -7.26 -3.95 -1.20
CA CYS A 233 -8.31 -2.98 -0.89
C CYS A 233 -9.38 -2.92 -1.98
N CYS A 234 -10.58 -2.48 -1.58
CA CYS A 234 -11.75 -2.44 -2.45
C CYS A 234 -11.78 -1.24 -3.40
N GLY A 235 -10.84 -0.30 -3.29
CA GLY A 235 -10.76 0.92 -4.07
C GLY A 235 -11.11 2.18 -3.27
N TYR A 236 -10.68 3.32 -3.81
CA TYR A 236 -10.83 4.64 -3.19
C TYR A 236 -11.79 5.52 -3.93
N PRO A 237 -12.54 6.40 -3.23
CA PRO A 237 -13.20 7.52 -3.85
C PRO A 237 -12.18 8.61 -4.28
N GLY A 238 -12.59 9.49 -5.17
CA GLY A 238 -11.79 10.62 -5.63
C GLY A 238 -11.71 11.78 -4.63
N SER A 239 -12.58 11.80 -3.61
CA SER A 239 -12.67 12.86 -2.59
C SER A 239 -13.19 12.31 -1.27
N LEU A 240 -12.96 13.08 -0.17
CA LEU A 240 -13.53 12.74 1.14
C LEU A 240 -15.06 12.79 1.11
N ASP A 241 -15.67 11.86 1.84
CA ASP A 241 -17.11 11.72 2.01
C ASP A 241 -17.88 11.44 0.71
N ASP A 242 -17.19 11.05 -0.34
CA ASP A 242 -17.82 10.55 -1.55
C ASP A 242 -18.29 9.09 -1.33
N GLU A 243 -19.61 8.87 -1.46
CA GLU A 243 -20.22 7.55 -1.26
C GLU A 243 -20.50 6.82 -2.59
N ASP A 244 -20.47 7.55 -3.72
CA ASP A 244 -20.85 7.06 -5.05
C ASP A 244 -19.63 6.52 -5.85
N TYR A 245 -18.73 5.79 -5.22
CA TYR A 245 -17.63 5.16 -5.95
C TYR A 245 -17.78 3.64 -6.02
N PRO A 246 -17.40 3.01 -7.16
CA PRO A 246 -17.54 1.58 -7.32
C PRO A 246 -16.53 0.82 -6.46
N LYS A 247 -17.02 0.02 -5.52
CA LYS A 247 -16.24 -0.97 -4.79
C LYS A 247 -16.27 -2.32 -5.50
N ALA A 248 -15.22 -3.10 -5.33
CA ALA A 248 -15.18 -4.48 -5.79
C ALA A 248 -16.23 -5.36 -5.08
N ASP A 249 -16.44 -6.58 -5.58
CA ASP A 249 -17.41 -7.52 -5.02
C ASP A 249 -17.07 -7.83 -3.55
N HIS A 250 -18.08 -7.82 -2.71
CA HIS A 250 -17.95 -8.12 -1.28
C HIS A 250 -17.42 -9.54 -0.99
N ASN A 251 -17.67 -10.48 -1.89
CA ASN A 251 -17.23 -11.87 -1.76
C ASN A 251 -15.81 -12.15 -2.28
N ALA A 252 -15.13 -11.15 -2.83
CA ALA A 252 -13.81 -11.35 -3.43
C ALA A 252 -12.79 -11.89 -2.42
N TYR A 253 -12.83 -11.42 -1.16
CA TYR A 253 -11.96 -11.94 -0.10
C TYR A 253 -12.22 -13.43 0.18
N PHE A 254 -13.47 -13.85 0.29
CA PHE A 254 -13.81 -15.28 0.48
C PHE A 254 -13.32 -16.14 -0.68
N THR A 255 -13.46 -15.62 -1.92
CA THR A 255 -13.00 -16.33 -3.13
C THR A 255 -11.49 -16.59 -3.10
N MET A 256 -10.70 -15.71 -2.48
CA MET A 256 -9.24 -15.79 -2.45
C MET A 256 -8.68 -16.33 -1.12
N ALA A 257 -9.49 -16.49 -0.07
CA ALA A 257 -9.02 -16.79 1.28
C ALA A 257 -8.14 -18.04 1.34
N ASP A 258 -8.54 -19.13 0.72
CA ASP A 258 -7.76 -20.37 0.71
C ASP A 258 -6.44 -20.23 -0.04
N ALA A 259 -6.40 -19.45 -1.13
CA ALA A 259 -5.18 -19.20 -1.86
C ALA A 259 -4.20 -18.31 -1.07
N ILE A 260 -4.71 -17.35 -0.31
CA ILE A 260 -3.92 -16.52 0.61
C ILE A 260 -3.29 -17.43 1.69
N GLU A 261 -4.10 -18.25 2.38
CA GLU A 261 -3.63 -19.11 3.45
C GLU A 261 -2.60 -20.14 2.99
N GLN A 262 -2.70 -20.63 1.75
CA GLN A 262 -1.77 -21.61 1.16
C GLN A 262 -0.51 -20.98 0.57
N SER A 263 -0.44 -19.65 0.46
CA SER A 263 0.69 -18.94 -0.12
C SER A 263 1.85 -18.78 0.88
N SER A 264 2.98 -18.26 0.41
CA SER A 264 4.11 -17.88 1.27
C SER A 264 3.93 -16.56 2.01
N ILE A 265 2.77 -15.90 1.87
CA ILE A 265 2.43 -14.65 2.53
C ILE A 265 2.22 -14.89 4.02
N ASN A 266 2.80 -14.04 4.88
CA ASN A 266 2.62 -14.16 6.33
C ASN A 266 1.47 -13.31 6.86
N ALA A 267 1.10 -12.23 6.14
CA ALA A 267 0.07 -11.32 6.55
C ALA A 267 -0.77 -10.82 5.37
N ILE A 268 -2.07 -10.72 5.58
CA ILE A 268 -3.02 -10.11 4.66
C ILE A 268 -3.59 -8.84 5.27
N SER A 269 -3.63 -7.74 4.50
CA SER A 269 -4.32 -6.52 4.89
C SER A 269 -5.64 -6.42 4.17
N LEU A 270 -6.72 -6.33 4.93
CA LEU A 270 -8.12 -6.30 4.49
C LEU A 270 -8.78 -4.98 4.88
N GLU A 271 -9.60 -4.42 4.00
CA GLU A 271 -10.48 -3.29 4.29
C GLU A 271 -11.74 -3.80 5.02
N ASP A 272 -12.20 -3.09 6.07
CA ASP A 272 -13.46 -3.41 6.77
C ASP A 272 -14.27 -2.16 7.19
N ALA A 273 -13.63 -1.05 7.57
CA ALA A 273 -14.33 0.10 8.12
C ALA A 273 -15.21 0.85 7.09
N HIS A 274 -14.88 0.85 5.81
CA HIS A 274 -15.74 1.41 4.78
C HIS A 274 -16.94 0.52 4.48
N ARG A 275 -16.78 -0.79 4.61
CA ARG A 275 -17.77 -1.79 4.30
C ARG A 275 -17.50 -3.05 5.11
N TYR A 276 -18.27 -3.25 6.17
CA TYR A 276 -18.08 -4.37 7.08
C TYR A 276 -18.17 -5.72 6.37
N ASN A 277 -17.16 -6.53 6.55
CA ASN A 277 -17.14 -7.91 6.09
C ASN A 277 -17.96 -8.82 7.02
N ASP A 278 -18.40 -9.95 6.51
CA ASP A 278 -18.75 -11.09 7.35
C ASP A 278 -17.47 -11.62 7.99
N LEU A 279 -17.40 -11.55 9.32
CA LEU A 279 -16.19 -11.88 10.08
C LEU A 279 -15.84 -13.37 10.07
N SER A 280 -16.76 -14.26 9.62
CA SER A 280 -16.41 -15.67 9.35
C SER A 280 -15.30 -15.81 8.31
N LEU A 281 -15.04 -14.77 7.50
CA LEU A 281 -13.86 -14.67 6.64
C LEU A 281 -12.56 -14.91 7.41
N LEU A 282 -12.45 -14.42 8.65
CA LEU A 282 -11.23 -14.51 9.46
C LEU A 282 -10.91 -15.95 9.86
N GLU A 283 -11.91 -16.83 9.91
CA GLU A 283 -11.75 -18.26 10.23
C GLU A 283 -10.99 -19.03 9.15
N HIS A 284 -10.93 -18.52 7.91
CA HIS A 284 -10.13 -19.10 6.84
C HIS A 284 -8.63 -18.92 7.04
N PHE A 285 -8.21 -17.94 7.85
CA PHE A 285 -6.81 -17.62 8.10
C PHE A 285 -6.31 -18.34 9.37
N VAL A 286 -5.80 -19.54 9.21
CA VAL A 286 -5.35 -20.40 10.34
C VAL A 286 -3.92 -20.06 10.76
N THR A 287 -3.05 -19.69 9.81
CA THR A 287 -1.64 -19.34 10.03
C THR A 287 -1.32 -17.90 9.64
N THR A 288 -2.07 -17.34 8.71
CA THR A 288 -1.88 -15.99 8.20
C THR A 288 -2.34 -14.95 9.23
N THR A 289 -1.51 -13.93 9.45
CA THR A 289 -1.87 -12.75 10.26
C THR A 289 -2.80 -11.84 9.47
N VAL A 290 -3.84 -11.34 10.11
CA VAL A 290 -4.77 -10.38 9.50
C VAL A 290 -4.48 -8.97 10.01
N ILE A 291 -4.15 -8.07 9.08
CA ILE A 291 -4.10 -6.63 9.30
C ILE A 291 -5.49 -6.11 8.97
N PHE A 292 -6.27 -5.86 10.00
CA PHE A 292 -7.69 -5.57 9.91
C PHE A 292 -7.96 -4.07 9.85
N GLY A 293 -8.57 -3.62 8.77
CA GLY A 293 -8.95 -2.22 8.56
C GLY A 293 -10.11 -1.83 9.46
N ALA A 294 -9.85 -1.01 10.48
CA ALA A 294 -10.82 -0.58 11.47
C ALA A 294 -11.09 0.93 11.44
N VAL A 295 -10.47 1.65 10.51
CA VAL A 295 -10.61 3.10 10.33
C VAL A 295 -10.80 3.43 8.85
N ALA A 296 -11.89 4.12 8.51
CA ALA A 296 -12.19 4.54 7.15
C ALA A 296 -11.29 5.72 6.72
N ILE A 297 -10.67 5.57 5.55
CA ILE A 297 -9.66 6.53 5.06
C ILE A 297 -10.23 7.62 4.15
N ALA A 298 -11.47 7.47 3.69
CA ALA A 298 -12.14 8.40 2.81
C ALA A 298 -13.35 9.09 3.47
N LYS A 299 -13.46 9.03 4.79
CA LYS A 299 -14.50 9.71 5.59
C LYS A 299 -13.87 10.74 6.51
N SER A 300 -14.48 11.94 6.55
CA SER A 300 -14.07 13.01 7.47
C SER A 300 -14.48 12.75 8.93
N LYS A 301 -15.43 11.83 9.17
CA LYS A 301 -15.78 11.37 10.52
C LYS A 301 -14.56 10.72 11.17
N VAL A 302 -14.22 11.15 12.39
CA VAL A 302 -13.28 10.43 13.26
C VAL A 302 -14.06 9.36 14.01
N GLU A 303 -13.72 8.10 13.80
CA GLU A 303 -14.34 6.96 14.48
C GLU A 303 -14.07 7.06 16.00
N PRO A 304 -15.10 7.00 16.87
CA PRO A 304 -14.90 6.93 18.31
C PRO A 304 -14.14 5.67 18.74
N VAL A 305 -13.33 5.77 19.77
CA VAL A 305 -12.56 4.64 20.33
C VAL A 305 -13.44 3.42 20.58
N GLU A 306 -14.63 3.62 21.16
CA GLU A 306 -15.56 2.52 21.48
C GLU A 306 -16.13 1.83 20.22
N GLU A 307 -16.34 2.57 19.11
CA GLU A 307 -16.79 2.01 17.84
C GLU A 307 -15.70 1.07 17.26
N ILE A 308 -14.46 1.55 17.21
CA ILE A 308 -13.31 0.75 16.75
C ILE A 308 -13.12 -0.47 17.66
N ARG A 309 -13.10 -0.25 18.96
CA ARG A 309 -12.93 -1.32 19.95
C ARG A 309 -14.01 -2.40 19.83
N ALA A 310 -15.26 -2.00 19.70
CA ALA A 310 -16.36 -2.96 19.53
C ALA A 310 -16.18 -3.82 18.27
N ARG A 311 -15.72 -3.24 17.16
CA ARG A 311 -15.46 -3.99 15.92
C ARG A 311 -14.28 -4.95 16.06
N LEU A 312 -13.20 -4.53 16.73
CA LEU A 312 -12.05 -5.38 17.02
C LEU A 312 -12.41 -6.57 17.94
N LEU A 313 -13.26 -6.35 18.96
CA LEU A 313 -13.75 -7.43 19.83
C LEU A 313 -14.57 -8.46 19.06
N LEU A 314 -15.42 -8.03 18.11
CA LEU A 314 -16.13 -8.94 17.23
C LEU A 314 -15.17 -9.74 16.33
N ALA A 315 -14.14 -9.12 15.79
CA ALA A 315 -13.13 -9.83 15.01
C ALA A 315 -12.42 -10.91 15.83
N LEU A 316 -12.14 -10.65 17.10
CA LEU A 316 -11.52 -11.62 18.04
C LEU A 316 -12.39 -12.82 18.40
N GLU A 317 -13.66 -12.82 18.06
CA GLU A 317 -14.49 -14.02 18.15
C GLU A 317 -14.16 -15.04 17.04
N HIS A 318 -13.45 -14.61 15.97
CA HIS A 318 -13.15 -15.39 14.77
C HIS A 318 -11.65 -15.62 14.52
N ILE A 319 -10.75 -14.90 15.20
CA ILE A 319 -9.30 -15.01 15.03
C ILE A 319 -8.57 -14.75 16.36
N ASP A 320 -7.46 -15.43 16.58
CA ASP A 320 -6.62 -15.23 17.76
C ASP A 320 -5.99 -13.84 17.80
N ALA A 321 -5.90 -13.23 18.96
CA ALA A 321 -5.33 -11.89 19.16
C ALA A 321 -3.88 -11.75 18.65
N GLU A 322 -3.10 -12.81 18.70
CA GLU A 322 -1.70 -12.85 18.22
C GLU A 322 -1.60 -12.74 16.71
N ARG A 323 -2.69 -13.03 16.00
CA ARG A 323 -2.77 -12.96 14.53
C ARG A 323 -3.65 -11.81 14.03
N LEU A 324 -4.10 -10.92 14.92
CA LEU A 324 -4.86 -9.73 14.55
C LEU A 324 -4.01 -8.48 14.77
N ILE A 325 -3.91 -7.63 13.76
CA ILE A 325 -3.26 -6.30 13.81
C ILE A 325 -4.30 -5.26 13.39
N ALA A 326 -4.47 -4.21 14.18
CA ALA A 326 -5.39 -3.14 13.83
C ALA A 326 -4.71 -2.11 12.92
N ALA A 327 -5.42 -1.68 11.87
CA ALA A 327 -4.92 -0.73 10.88
C ALA A 327 -6.04 0.16 10.34
N PRO A 328 -5.74 1.26 9.65
CA PRO A 328 -6.68 1.87 8.72
C PRO A 328 -6.98 0.92 7.55
N ASP A 329 -8.12 1.12 6.88
CA ASP A 329 -8.52 0.33 5.71
C ASP A 329 -7.46 0.35 4.59
N CYS A 330 -6.79 1.47 4.42
CA CYS A 330 -5.72 1.63 3.44
C CYS A 330 -4.84 2.84 3.79
N GLY A 331 -4.05 3.36 2.84
CA GLY A 331 -3.22 4.57 3.03
C GLY A 331 -4.04 5.81 3.39
N LEU A 332 -3.49 6.70 4.20
CA LEU A 332 -4.15 7.88 4.75
C LEU A 332 -3.97 9.14 3.90
N GLY A 333 -3.37 9.04 2.71
CA GLY A 333 -2.97 10.18 1.88
C GLY A 333 -4.11 11.14 1.49
N LEU A 334 -5.36 10.64 1.46
CA LEU A 334 -6.55 11.46 1.16
C LEU A 334 -6.96 12.37 2.35
N LEU A 335 -6.53 12.02 3.57
CA LEU A 335 -6.84 12.78 4.78
C LEU A 335 -5.92 14.00 4.91
N GLY A 336 -6.39 15.03 5.60
CA GLY A 336 -5.51 16.10 6.08
C GLY A 336 -4.70 15.63 7.30
N TRP A 337 -3.59 16.31 7.55
CA TRP A 337 -2.61 15.99 8.61
C TRP A 337 -3.23 15.81 10.00
N THR A 338 -4.13 16.71 10.40
CA THR A 338 -4.80 16.65 11.71
C THR A 338 -5.76 15.48 11.79
N LEU A 339 -6.57 15.28 10.75
CA LEU A 339 -7.57 14.21 10.71
C LEU A 339 -6.92 12.82 10.76
N ALA A 340 -5.83 12.63 10.00
CA ALA A 340 -5.06 11.38 10.03
C ALA A 340 -4.56 11.07 11.45
N ARG A 341 -3.99 12.06 12.13
CA ARG A 341 -3.52 11.91 13.52
C ARG A 341 -4.62 11.54 14.49
N GLU A 342 -5.77 12.23 14.43
CA GLU A 342 -6.91 11.98 15.32
C GLU A 342 -7.45 10.56 15.14
N LYS A 343 -7.60 10.10 13.91
CA LYS A 343 -8.02 8.73 13.59
C LYS A 343 -7.03 7.70 14.11
N LEU A 344 -5.73 7.90 13.92
CA LEU A 344 -4.70 6.99 14.42
C LEU A 344 -4.64 6.95 15.96
N ASN A 345 -4.83 8.09 16.64
CA ASN A 345 -4.91 8.12 18.09
C ASN A 345 -6.04 7.22 18.60
N ASN A 346 -7.24 7.34 18.01
CA ASN A 346 -8.40 6.53 18.40
C ASN A 346 -8.19 5.05 18.06
N LEU A 347 -7.58 4.73 16.91
CA LEU A 347 -7.22 3.35 16.55
C LEU A 347 -6.28 2.72 17.58
N CYS A 348 -5.19 3.41 17.92
CA CYS A 348 -4.20 2.90 18.87
C CYS A 348 -4.76 2.80 20.29
N GLU A 349 -5.62 3.73 20.71
CA GLU A 349 -6.29 3.64 21.99
C GLU A 349 -7.26 2.44 22.03
N ALA A 350 -8.07 2.25 21.00
CA ALA A 350 -8.97 1.11 20.88
C ALA A 350 -8.22 -0.24 20.94
N ALA A 351 -7.12 -0.36 20.19
CA ALA A 351 -6.28 -1.56 20.16
C ALA A 351 -5.64 -1.91 21.51
N ARG A 352 -5.36 -0.91 22.36
CA ARG A 352 -4.86 -1.12 23.74
C ARG A 352 -5.92 -1.59 24.71
N LEU A 353 -7.19 -1.26 24.44
CA LEU A 353 -8.34 -1.57 25.30
C LEU A 353 -8.99 -2.93 24.99
N VAL A 354 -8.49 -3.64 23.99
CA VAL A 354 -8.87 -5.01 23.63
C VAL A 354 -7.92 -6.02 24.30
#